data_eea8e24b9c04594a54ec8bbeded36a34
#
_entry.id   eea8e24b9c04594a54ec8bbeded36a34
#
_cell.length_a   1.000
_cell.length_b   1.000
_cell.length_c   1.000
_cell.angle_alpha   90.00
_cell.angle_beta   90.00
_cell.angle_gamma   90.00
#
_symmetry.space_group_name_H-M   'P 1'
#
loop_
_entity.id
_entity.type
_entity.pdbx_description
1 polymer ?
#
loop_
_entity_poly.entity_id
_entity_poly.type
_entity_poly.pdbx_seq_one_letter_code
_entity_poly.pdbx_strand_id
1 'polypeptide(L)'
;QFDAAALKAATPLGKGLGASPGAACGKVVFTAEDAEEWNARGEKVVLVRLETSPEDITGMKASQGILTVRGGMTSHAAVVARGMGTCCVSGCGDIAMDEENKKFTLAGKEFHEGDYISIDGTTGNIYDGAIKTVDATIAGEFGRVMAWADKYRTLKVRTNADTPADAKKARELGAEGIGLCRTEHMFFEEDRIAAFREMICSDTVEEREAALEKILPYQQGDFEALYEALEGNPVTIRFLDPPLHEFVPTEEADIEKLANAQGKSVETIKNIIASLHEFNPMMGHRGCRLAVTYPEIAKMQTKAVIRAAINVQKKHADWTVKPEIMIPLVCEVKELKFVKKVVVETADAEIAAAGVNLEYEVGTMIEIPRAALTADEIATEADFFCFGTNDLTQMTFGFSRDDAGKFLNAYYDTKIFENDPFAKLDQNGVGKLMETAIKLGKPVNPKLHVGICGEHGGDPSSVEFCHKIGLDYVSCSPFRVPIARLAAAQAAISNK
;
A
#
# COMPACT_ATOMS: atom_id res chain seq x y z
N GLN A 1 -17.19 -11.98 0.00
CA GLN A 1 -17.36 -13.36 0.47
C GLN A 1 -18.48 -14.07 -0.28
N PHE A 2 -18.47 -15.41 -0.29
CA PHE A 2 -19.57 -16.18 -0.86
C PHE A 2 -20.79 -16.15 0.06
N ASP A 3 -21.97 -16.22 -0.55
CA ASP A 3 -23.20 -16.51 0.17
C ASP A 3 -23.08 -17.88 0.85
N ALA A 4 -23.35 -17.96 2.15
CA ALA A 4 -23.11 -19.17 2.94
C ALA A 4 -23.93 -20.40 2.48
N ALA A 5 -25.19 -20.18 2.09
CA ALA A 5 -26.06 -21.25 1.60
C ALA A 5 -25.62 -21.75 0.24
N ALA A 6 -25.24 -20.84 -0.67
CA ALA A 6 -24.74 -21.18 -2.00
C ALA A 6 -23.40 -21.94 -1.91
N LEU A 7 -22.53 -21.57 -0.99
CA LEU A 7 -21.25 -22.25 -0.78
C LEU A 7 -21.43 -23.68 -0.23
N LYS A 8 -22.37 -23.88 0.68
CA LYS A 8 -22.68 -25.21 1.22
C LYS A 8 -23.15 -26.20 0.16
N ALA A 9 -23.85 -25.72 -0.86
CA ALA A 9 -24.33 -26.53 -1.97
C ALA A 9 -23.26 -26.86 -3.01
N ALA A 10 -22.10 -26.23 -2.94
CA ALA A 10 -21.02 -26.36 -3.90
C ALA A 10 -19.95 -27.34 -3.42
N THR A 11 -19.38 -28.09 -4.37
CA THR A 11 -18.26 -29.00 -4.13
C THR A 11 -17.02 -28.47 -4.87
N PRO A 12 -15.85 -28.34 -4.19
CA PRO A 12 -14.62 -27.89 -4.86
C PRO A 12 -14.21 -28.86 -5.98
N LEU A 13 -13.84 -28.31 -7.13
CA LEU A 13 -13.23 -29.05 -8.24
C LEU A 13 -11.73 -29.25 -8.07
N GLY A 14 -11.09 -28.31 -7.42
CA GLY A 14 -9.64 -28.28 -7.24
C GLY A 14 -9.23 -27.33 -6.13
N LYS A 15 -7.95 -27.33 -5.84
CA LYS A 15 -7.38 -26.49 -4.80
C LYS A 15 -6.00 -26.00 -5.17
N GLY A 16 -5.80 -24.70 -5.02
CA GLY A 16 -4.49 -24.04 -5.08
C GLY A 16 -4.15 -23.45 -3.72
N LEU A 17 -3.20 -22.52 -3.72
CA LEU A 17 -2.86 -21.74 -2.53
C LEU A 17 -3.81 -20.55 -2.40
N GLY A 18 -4.37 -20.34 -1.22
CA GLY A 18 -5.09 -19.12 -0.89
C GLY A 18 -4.12 -17.96 -0.78
N ALA A 19 -3.80 -17.32 -1.89
CA ALA A 19 -2.73 -16.34 -1.99
C ALA A 19 -3.16 -14.93 -1.59
N SER A 20 -4.41 -14.58 -1.83
CA SER A 20 -5.03 -13.34 -1.38
C SER A 20 -6.49 -13.60 -1.05
N PRO A 21 -6.95 -13.21 0.15
CA PRO A 21 -8.28 -13.59 0.62
C PRO A 21 -9.41 -12.95 -0.18
N GLY A 22 -10.59 -13.56 -0.09
CA GLY A 22 -11.81 -13.08 -0.73
C GLY A 22 -12.48 -14.17 -1.53
N ALA A 23 -13.65 -13.85 -2.07
CA ALA A 23 -14.43 -14.71 -2.94
C ALA A 23 -14.61 -14.01 -4.28
N ALA A 24 -14.34 -14.72 -5.35
CA ALA A 24 -14.55 -14.20 -6.70
C ALA A 24 -15.38 -15.16 -7.53
N CYS A 25 -16.33 -14.59 -8.27
CA CYS A 25 -17.12 -15.29 -9.25
C CYS A 25 -17.13 -14.47 -10.53
N GLY A 26 -16.88 -15.09 -11.64
CA GLY A 26 -16.89 -14.42 -12.93
C GLY A 26 -16.64 -15.35 -14.11
N LYS A 27 -16.67 -14.75 -15.28
CA LYS A 27 -16.38 -15.45 -16.53
C LYS A 27 -14.87 -15.57 -16.72
N VAL A 28 -14.42 -16.74 -17.13
CA VAL A 28 -13.02 -17.02 -17.40
C VAL A 28 -12.52 -16.20 -18.58
N VAL A 29 -11.42 -15.49 -18.38
CA VAL A 29 -10.62 -14.85 -19.43
C VAL A 29 -9.15 -15.24 -19.26
N PHE A 30 -8.39 -15.23 -20.35
CA PHE A 30 -7.03 -15.79 -20.40
C PHE A 30 -5.94 -14.74 -20.63
N THR A 31 -6.31 -13.50 -20.94
CA THR A 31 -5.36 -12.39 -21.16
C THR A 31 -5.75 -11.15 -20.38
N ALA A 32 -4.76 -10.32 -20.05
CA ALA A 32 -5.00 -9.05 -19.39
C ALA A 32 -5.89 -8.13 -20.24
N GLU A 33 -5.67 -8.13 -21.56
CA GLU A 33 -6.44 -7.33 -22.51
C GLU A 33 -7.92 -7.74 -22.51
N ASP A 34 -8.20 -9.04 -22.52
CA ASP A 34 -9.58 -9.55 -22.44
C ASP A 34 -10.23 -9.19 -21.11
N ALA A 35 -9.48 -9.26 -20.01
CA ALA A 35 -9.99 -8.85 -18.70
C ALA A 35 -10.43 -7.38 -18.68
N GLU A 36 -9.61 -6.50 -19.24
CA GLU A 36 -9.91 -5.07 -19.35
C GLU A 36 -11.12 -4.82 -20.26
N GLU A 37 -11.15 -5.43 -21.43
CA GLU A 37 -12.23 -5.28 -22.41
C GLU A 37 -13.58 -5.78 -21.86
N TRP A 38 -13.60 -6.95 -21.26
CA TRP A 38 -14.83 -7.53 -20.71
C TRP A 38 -15.33 -6.73 -19.50
N ASN A 39 -14.42 -6.29 -18.64
CA ASN A 39 -14.77 -5.41 -17.52
C ASN A 39 -15.36 -4.07 -18.01
N ALA A 40 -14.81 -3.50 -19.06
CA ALA A 40 -15.33 -2.27 -19.68
C ALA A 40 -16.76 -2.43 -20.22
N ARG A 41 -17.14 -3.65 -20.63
CA ARG A 41 -18.51 -4.00 -21.04
C ARG A 41 -19.45 -4.29 -19.87
N GLY A 42 -18.95 -4.17 -18.62
CA GLY A 42 -19.73 -4.44 -17.41
C GLY A 42 -19.79 -5.91 -17.00
N GLU A 43 -18.98 -6.79 -17.60
CA GLU A 43 -18.89 -8.19 -17.23
C GLU A 43 -17.89 -8.41 -16.09
N LYS A 44 -18.23 -9.29 -15.16
CA LYS A 44 -17.34 -9.75 -14.11
C LYS A 44 -16.50 -10.89 -14.62
N VAL A 45 -15.17 -10.80 -14.48
CA VAL A 45 -14.23 -11.78 -15.00
C VAL A 45 -13.27 -12.30 -13.94
N VAL A 46 -12.81 -13.54 -14.14
CA VAL A 46 -11.71 -14.15 -13.41
C VAL A 46 -10.58 -14.38 -14.41
N LEU A 47 -9.43 -13.78 -14.15
CA LEU A 47 -8.26 -13.92 -15.00
C LEU A 47 -7.54 -15.23 -14.65
N VAL A 48 -7.44 -16.14 -15.63
CA VAL A 48 -6.78 -17.43 -15.48
C VAL A 48 -5.52 -17.46 -16.36
N ARG A 49 -4.37 -17.58 -15.71
CA ARG A 49 -3.07 -17.57 -16.38
C ARG A 49 -2.21 -18.75 -15.94
N LEU A 50 -1.27 -19.14 -16.76
CA LEU A 50 -0.22 -20.07 -16.33
C LEU A 50 0.57 -19.45 -15.19
N GLU A 51 1.01 -18.21 -15.38
CA GLU A 51 1.57 -17.31 -14.38
C GLU A 51 1.35 -15.86 -14.84
N THR A 52 1.37 -14.90 -13.93
CA THR A 52 1.26 -13.48 -14.28
C THR A 52 2.62 -12.80 -14.32
N SER A 53 2.68 -11.71 -15.08
CA SER A 53 3.85 -10.84 -15.21
C SER A 53 3.46 -9.37 -14.92
N PRO A 54 4.42 -8.44 -14.78
CA PRO A 54 4.10 -7.03 -14.60
C PRO A 54 3.19 -6.43 -15.67
N GLU A 55 3.21 -6.97 -16.87
CA GLU A 55 2.34 -6.54 -17.97
C GLU A 55 0.86 -6.86 -17.74
N ASP A 56 0.57 -7.81 -16.85
CA ASP A 56 -0.80 -8.23 -16.54
C ASP A 56 -1.50 -7.36 -15.48
N ILE A 57 -0.81 -6.41 -14.88
CA ILE A 57 -1.33 -5.63 -13.73
C ILE A 57 -2.67 -4.96 -14.03
N THR A 58 -2.83 -4.35 -15.19
CA THR A 58 -4.07 -3.66 -15.57
C THR A 58 -5.23 -4.64 -15.71
N GLY A 59 -4.98 -5.80 -16.30
CA GLY A 59 -5.97 -6.88 -16.39
C GLY A 59 -6.30 -7.49 -15.02
N MET A 60 -5.32 -7.61 -14.15
CA MET A 60 -5.53 -8.06 -12.77
C MET A 60 -6.44 -7.10 -12.00
N LYS A 61 -6.25 -5.79 -12.15
CA LYS A 61 -7.11 -4.76 -11.56
C LYS A 61 -8.56 -4.83 -12.07
N ALA A 62 -8.74 -5.16 -13.34
CA ALA A 62 -10.04 -5.28 -13.97
C ALA A 62 -10.80 -6.56 -13.57
N SER A 63 -10.12 -7.52 -12.95
CA SER A 63 -10.67 -8.84 -12.62
C SER A 63 -11.24 -8.89 -11.21
N GLN A 64 -12.27 -9.71 -11.02
CA GLN A 64 -12.82 -10.02 -9.69
C GLN A 64 -11.86 -10.90 -8.90
N GLY A 65 -11.14 -11.78 -9.58
CA GLY A 65 -10.18 -12.69 -8.99
C GLY A 65 -9.15 -13.17 -10.01
N ILE A 66 -8.06 -13.73 -9.48
CA ILE A 66 -6.93 -14.21 -10.27
C ILE A 66 -6.66 -15.66 -9.89
N LEU A 67 -6.53 -16.52 -10.90
CA LEU A 67 -6.21 -17.92 -10.75
C LEU A 67 -4.97 -18.24 -11.58
N THR A 68 -3.93 -18.80 -10.96
CA THR A 68 -2.73 -19.23 -11.68
C THR A 68 -2.44 -20.70 -11.47
N VAL A 69 -1.86 -21.33 -12.50
CA VAL A 69 -1.44 -22.72 -12.47
C VAL A 69 -0.13 -22.87 -11.69
N ARG A 70 0.79 -21.94 -11.90
CA ARG A 70 2.12 -21.89 -11.27
C ARG A 70 2.19 -20.76 -10.26
N GLY A 71 3.15 -20.86 -9.36
CA GLY A 71 3.47 -19.82 -8.40
C GLY A 71 3.07 -20.17 -6.98
N GLY A 72 3.87 -19.67 -6.05
CA GLY A 72 3.66 -19.77 -4.62
C GLY A 72 3.18 -18.46 -4.01
N MET A 73 3.30 -18.35 -2.69
CA MET A 73 2.91 -17.15 -1.95
C MET A 73 3.77 -15.90 -2.27
N THR A 74 4.94 -16.11 -2.86
CA THR A 74 5.87 -15.04 -3.27
C THR A 74 5.83 -14.77 -4.77
N SER A 75 4.95 -15.45 -5.52
CA SER A 75 4.79 -15.22 -6.95
C SER A 75 4.27 -13.82 -7.24
N HIS A 76 4.52 -13.33 -8.45
CA HIS A 76 4.01 -12.04 -8.91
C HIS A 76 2.49 -11.91 -8.70
N ALA A 77 1.72 -12.93 -9.09
CA ALA A 77 0.27 -12.94 -8.91
C ALA A 77 -0.14 -12.77 -7.44
N ALA A 78 0.48 -13.53 -6.55
CA ALA A 78 0.18 -13.50 -5.11
C ALA A 78 0.50 -12.13 -4.49
N VAL A 79 1.67 -11.60 -4.78
CA VAL A 79 2.14 -10.32 -4.22
C VAL A 79 1.28 -9.15 -4.72
N VAL A 80 1.05 -9.08 -6.03
CA VAL A 80 0.26 -8.00 -6.63
C VAL A 80 -1.20 -8.07 -6.19
N ALA A 81 -1.79 -9.27 -6.17
CA ALA A 81 -3.17 -9.45 -5.72
C ALA A 81 -3.37 -9.03 -4.27
N ARG A 82 -2.45 -9.37 -3.37
CA ARG A 82 -2.48 -8.90 -1.98
C ARG A 82 -2.39 -7.37 -1.89
N GLY A 83 -1.50 -6.78 -2.66
CA GLY A 83 -1.35 -5.33 -2.72
C GLY A 83 -2.61 -4.61 -3.21
N MET A 84 -3.36 -5.23 -4.10
CA MET A 84 -4.62 -4.70 -4.64
C MET A 84 -5.85 -5.03 -3.77
N GLY A 85 -5.72 -5.96 -2.82
CA GLY A 85 -6.89 -6.51 -2.12
C GLY A 85 -7.78 -7.39 -3.01
N THR A 86 -7.25 -7.97 -4.07
CA THR A 86 -7.98 -8.80 -5.03
C THR A 86 -7.84 -10.27 -4.66
N CYS A 87 -8.95 -11.02 -4.72
CA CYS A 87 -8.97 -12.47 -4.50
C CYS A 87 -7.98 -13.17 -5.44
N CYS A 88 -7.14 -14.04 -4.89
CA CYS A 88 -6.18 -14.81 -5.69
C CYS A 88 -6.00 -16.23 -5.17
N VAL A 89 -6.10 -17.18 -6.09
CA VAL A 89 -5.70 -18.57 -5.88
C VAL A 89 -4.51 -18.83 -6.82
N SER A 90 -3.36 -19.15 -6.27
CA SER A 90 -2.15 -19.42 -7.06
C SER A 90 -1.69 -20.86 -6.95
N GLY A 91 -0.90 -21.30 -7.91
CA GLY A 91 -0.27 -22.62 -7.86
C GLY A 91 -1.21 -23.80 -7.90
N CYS A 92 -2.31 -23.71 -8.64
CA CYS A 92 -3.18 -24.86 -8.90
C CYS A 92 -2.59 -25.78 -9.98
N GLY A 93 -1.67 -26.64 -9.59
CA GLY A 93 -0.94 -27.53 -10.51
C GLY A 93 -1.80 -28.60 -11.19
N ASP A 94 -3.02 -28.83 -10.70
CA ASP A 94 -3.96 -29.79 -11.29
C ASP A 94 -4.62 -29.25 -12.58
N ILE A 95 -4.47 -27.97 -12.87
CA ILE A 95 -4.97 -27.37 -14.11
C ILE A 95 -4.05 -27.72 -15.27
N ALA A 96 -4.64 -28.30 -16.33
CA ALA A 96 -4.00 -28.45 -17.62
C ALA A 96 -4.36 -27.24 -18.49
N MET A 97 -3.42 -26.33 -18.68
CA MET A 97 -3.64 -25.06 -19.36
C MET A 97 -3.29 -25.14 -20.86
N ASP A 98 -4.18 -24.56 -21.68
CA ASP A 98 -3.95 -24.30 -23.11
C ASP A 98 -4.30 -22.81 -23.36
N GLU A 99 -3.34 -21.94 -23.15
CA GLU A 99 -3.54 -20.49 -23.30
C GLU A 99 -3.81 -20.07 -24.74
N GLU A 100 -3.22 -20.77 -25.73
CA GLU A 100 -3.40 -20.44 -27.15
C GLU A 100 -4.85 -20.64 -27.59
N ASN A 101 -5.48 -21.73 -27.14
CA ASN A 101 -6.88 -22.06 -27.48
C ASN A 101 -7.87 -21.53 -26.44
N LYS A 102 -7.40 -20.72 -25.46
CA LYS A 102 -8.21 -20.14 -24.41
C LYS A 102 -9.12 -21.16 -23.72
N LYS A 103 -8.49 -22.22 -23.21
CA LYS A 103 -9.17 -23.28 -22.45
C LYS A 103 -8.24 -23.90 -21.42
N PHE A 104 -8.83 -24.53 -20.41
CA PHE A 104 -8.12 -25.38 -19.48
C PHE A 104 -9.00 -26.51 -18.97
N THR A 105 -8.37 -27.57 -18.48
CA THR A 105 -9.05 -28.72 -17.88
C THR A 105 -8.72 -28.81 -16.41
N LEU A 106 -9.74 -29.02 -15.59
CA LEU A 106 -9.60 -29.23 -14.15
C LEU A 106 -10.60 -30.29 -13.70
N ALA A 107 -10.15 -31.33 -13.01
CA ALA A 107 -10.97 -32.44 -12.54
C ALA A 107 -11.82 -33.09 -13.64
N GLY A 108 -11.26 -33.21 -14.83
CA GLY A 108 -11.94 -33.78 -16.01
C GLY A 108 -12.93 -32.87 -16.74
N LYS A 109 -13.12 -31.67 -16.24
CA LYS A 109 -13.97 -30.65 -16.87
C LYS A 109 -13.14 -29.65 -17.67
N GLU A 110 -13.59 -29.37 -18.90
CA GLU A 110 -12.99 -28.37 -19.78
C GLU A 110 -13.70 -27.03 -19.62
N PHE A 111 -12.90 -25.96 -19.34
CA PHE A 111 -13.36 -24.59 -19.24
C PHE A 111 -12.88 -23.80 -20.45
N HIS A 112 -13.79 -23.02 -21.03
CA HIS A 112 -13.53 -22.14 -22.16
C HIS A 112 -13.71 -20.68 -21.73
N GLU A 113 -13.19 -19.76 -22.53
CA GLU A 113 -13.43 -18.32 -22.33
C GLU A 113 -14.94 -18.04 -22.22
N GLY A 114 -15.30 -17.33 -21.18
CA GLY A 114 -16.70 -16.99 -20.90
C GLY A 114 -17.44 -17.97 -20.00
N ASP A 115 -16.90 -19.15 -19.69
CA ASP A 115 -17.49 -20.05 -18.71
C ASP A 115 -17.37 -19.45 -17.30
N TYR A 116 -18.39 -19.68 -16.48
CA TYR A 116 -18.34 -19.21 -15.09
C TYR A 116 -17.47 -20.10 -14.21
N ILE A 117 -16.66 -19.45 -13.38
CA ILE A 117 -15.86 -20.07 -12.35
C ILE A 117 -15.93 -19.26 -11.06
N SER A 118 -15.82 -19.92 -9.93
CA SER A 118 -15.74 -19.29 -8.62
C SER A 118 -14.48 -19.75 -7.88
N ILE A 119 -13.78 -18.83 -7.26
CA ILE A 119 -12.55 -19.11 -6.53
C ILE A 119 -12.60 -18.51 -5.13
N ASP A 120 -12.05 -19.22 -4.17
CA ASP A 120 -11.94 -18.79 -2.78
C ASP A 120 -10.46 -18.52 -2.44
N GLY A 121 -10.11 -17.26 -2.39
CA GLY A 121 -8.74 -16.82 -2.10
C GLY A 121 -8.31 -17.05 -0.65
N THR A 122 -9.23 -17.37 0.24
CA THR A 122 -8.94 -17.71 1.63
C THR A 122 -8.56 -19.18 1.79
N THR A 123 -9.33 -20.08 1.18
CA THR A 123 -9.12 -21.53 1.27
C THR A 123 -8.27 -22.11 0.15
N GLY A 124 -8.21 -21.42 -1.01
CA GLY A 124 -7.61 -21.93 -2.24
C GLY A 124 -8.55 -22.80 -3.07
N ASN A 125 -9.80 -22.97 -2.67
CA ASN A 125 -10.76 -23.81 -3.36
C ASN A 125 -11.24 -23.18 -4.68
N ILE A 126 -11.47 -24.03 -5.67
CA ILE A 126 -11.97 -23.66 -7.00
C ILE A 126 -13.27 -24.42 -7.24
N TYR A 127 -14.28 -23.71 -7.69
CA TYR A 127 -15.64 -24.26 -7.92
C TYR A 127 -16.08 -24.06 -9.37
N ASP A 128 -16.84 -25.00 -9.88
CA ASP A 128 -17.51 -24.86 -11.16
C ASP A 128 -18.73 -23.95 -11.05
N GLY A 129 -18.91 -23.09 -12.05
CA GLY A 129 -20.08 -22.23 -12.15
C GLY A 129 -20.03 -21.00 -11.26
N ALA A 130 -21.15 -20.31 -11.23
CA ALA A 130 -21.33 -19.07 -10.49
C ALA A 130 -21.87 -19.33 -9.09
N ILE A 131 -21.06 -19.09 -8.07
CA ILE A 131 -21.52 -19.05 -6.68
C ILE A 131 -21.78 -17.59 -6.33
N LYS A 132 -22.97 -17.31 -5.82
CA LYS A 132 -23.37 -15.97 -5.40
C LYS A 132 -22.39 -15.40 -4.38
N THR A 133 -21.94 -14.18 -4.61
CA THR A 133 -21.12 -13.41 -3.67
C THR A 133 -21.94 -12.32 -3.00
N VAL A 134 -21.57 -11.98 -1.78
CA VAL A 134 -22.15 -10.89 -0.99
C VAL A 134 -21.03 -9.99 -0.48
N ASP A 135 -21.33 -8.71 -0.32
CA ASP A 135 -20.35 -7.77 0.23
C ASP A 135 -20.01 -8.15 1.67
N ALA A 136 -18.74 -8.04 2.02
CA ALA A 136 -18.30 -8.20 3.39
C ALA A 136 -18.84 -7.03 4.21
N THR A 137 -19.72 -7.33 5.16
CA THR A 137 -20.32 -6.34 6.06
C THR A 137 -20.10 -6.77 7.51
N ILE A 138 -19.94 -5.77 8.39
CA ILE A 138 -19.91 -5.99 9.83
C ILE A 138 -21.32 -5.84 10.36
N ALA A 139 -22.04 -6.96 10.45
CA ALA A 139 -23.44 -7.01 10.91
C ALA A 139 -23.71 -8.30 11.69
N GLY A 140 -24.83 -8.33 12.39
CA GLY A 140 -25.29 -9.51 13.15
C GLY A 140 -24.28 -9.99 14.20
N GLU A 141 -24.07 -11.29 14.28
CA GLU A 141 -23.14 -11.89 15.26
C GLU A 141 -21.68 -11.47 15.04
N PHE A 142 -21.28 -11.29 13.79
CA PHE A 142 -19.96 -10.75 13.48
C PHE A 142 -19.78 -9.33 14.02
N GLY A 143 -20.80 -8.49 13.90
CA GLY A 143 -20.82 -7.15 14.48
C GLY A 143 -20.68 -7.18 16.01
N ARG A 144 -21.32 -8.14 16.67
CA ARG A 144 -21.22 -8.33 18.14
C ARG A 144 -19.80 -8.71 18.54
N VAL A 145 -19.18 -9.65 17.84
CA VAL A 145 -17.79 -10.05 18.09
C VAL A 145 -16.84 -8.86 17.89
N MET A 146 -17.05 -8.07 16.85
CA MET A 146 -16.23 -6.87 16.59
C MET A 146 -16.41 -5.80 17.66
N ALA A 147 -17.62 -5.61 18.18
CA ALA A 147 -17.87 -4.72 19.31
C ALA A 147 -17.13 -5.17 20.57
N TRP A 148 -17.12 -6.47 20.85
CA TRP A 148 -16.33 -7.03 21.96
C TRP A 148 -14.83 -6.84 21.73
N ALA A 149 -14.35 -7.05 20.52
CA ALA A 149 -12.94 -6.80 20.18
C ALA A 149 -12.55 -5.35 20.48
N ASP A 150 -13.35 -4.40 20.06
CA ASP A 150 -13.09 -2.98 20.32
C ASP A 150 -13.08 -2.62 21.80
N LYS A 151 -13.89 -3.33 22.61
CA LYS A 151 -13.93 -3.12 24.06
C LYS A 151 -12.63 -3.56 24.76
N TYR A 152 -11.99 -4.63 24.30
CA TYR A 152 -10.83 -5.21 24.96
C TYR A 152 -9.48 -4.79 24.38
N ARG A 153 -9.41 -4.42 23.09
CA ARG A 153 -8.16 -3.99 22.48
C ARG A 153 -7.66 -2.67 23.04
N THR A 154 -6.35 -2.53 23.15
CA THR A 154 -5.67 -1.26 23.44
C THR A 154 -5.07 -0.65 22.19
N LEU A 155 -4.56 -1.48 21.26
CA LEU A 155 -4.10 -1.03 19.97
C LEU A 155 -5.24 -0.41 19.17
N LYS A 156 -5.00 0.75 18.60
CA LYS A 156 -5.84 1.32 17.57
C LYS A 156 -5.57 0.61 16.25
N VAL A 157 -6.57 0.57 15.37
CA VAL A 157 -6.44 -0.03 14.05
C VAL A 157 -6.73 1.01 12.99
N ARG A 158 -5.70 1.31 12.21
CA ARG A 158 -5.77 2.21 11.06
C ARG A 158 -5.69 1.40 9.76
N THR A 159 -5.83 2.05 8.65
CA THR A 159 -5.73 1.44 7.33
C THR A 159 -4.66 2.08 6.46
N ASN A 160 -4.13 1.30 5.54
CA ASN A 160 -3.31 1.78 4.43
C ASN A 160 -4.27 2.05 3.25
N ALA A 161 -4.45 3.30 2.88
CA ALA A 161 -5.37 3.68 1.82
C ALA A 161 -4.88 4.92 1.09
N ASP A 162 -4.95 4.88 -0.23
CA ASP A 162 -4.50 5.96 -1.12
C ASP A 162 -5.67 6.60 -1.87
N THR A 163 -6.86 6.00 -1.81
CA THR A 163 -8.08 6.48 -2.49
C THR A 163 -9.22 6.69 -1.50
N PRO A 164 -10.14 7.61 -1.80
CA PRO A 164 -11.33 7.82 -0.97
C PRO A 164 -12.21 6.57 -0.83
N ALA A 165 -12.33 5.77 -1.88
CA ALA A 165 -13.11 4.54 -1.88
C ALA A 165 -12.55 3.52 -0.88
N ASP A 166 -11.24 3.29 -0.89
CA ASP A 166 -10.57 2.40 0.04
C ASP A 166 -10.66 2.92 1.48
N ALA A 167 -10.47 4.21 1.67
CA ALA A 167 -10.59 4.87 2.96
C ALA A 167 -11.99 4.71 3.55
N LYS A 168 -13.02 4.91 2.75
CA LYS A 168 -14.41 4.75 3.13
C LYS A 168 -14.72 3.29 3.50
N LYS A 169 -14.28 2.35 2.67
CA LYS A 169 -14.48 0.91 2.92
C LYS A 169 -13.81 0.49 4.24
N ALA A 170 -12.58 0.90 4.45
CA ALA A 170 -11.85 0.60 5.69
C ALA A 170 -12.56 1.18 6.92
N ARG A 171 -13.08 2.39 6.81
CA ARG A 171 -13.83 3.03 7.90
C ARG A 171 -15.12 2.25 8.21
N GLU A 172 -15.86 1.81 7.20
CA GLU A 172 -17.04 0.95 7.37
C GLU A 172 -16.67 -0.37 8.09
N LEU A 173 -15.46 -0.88 7.87
CA LEU A 173 -14.92 -2.07 8.54
C LEU A 173 -14.33 -1.78 9.92
N GLY A 174 -14.34 -0.53 10.36
CA GLY A 174 -13.95 -0.10 11.70
C GLY A 174 -12.56 0.51 11.83
N ALA A 175 -11.93 0.93 10.74
CA ALA A 175 -10.67 1.65 10.80
C ALA A 175 -10.83 3.01 11.47
N GLU A 176 -9.89 3.35 12.34
CA GLU A 176 -9.90 4.57 13.15
C GLU A 176 -9.04 5.70 12.56
N GLY A 177 -8.56 5.52 11.35
CA GLY A 177 -7.72 6.47 10.64
C GLY A 177 -6.97 5.83 9.49
N ILE A 178 -6.19 6.64 8.79
CA ILE A 178 -5.21 6.17 7.81
C ILE A 178 -3.83 6.20 8.45
N GLY A 179 -3.16 5.05 8.52
CA GLY A 179 -1.79 4.93 9.01
C GLY A 179 -0.75 5.10 7.91
N LEU A 180 -1.14 4.92 6.66
CA LEU A 180 -0.29 5.15 5.49
C LEU A 180 -1.13 5.56 4.28
N CYS A 181 -0.88 6.77 3.79
CA CYS A 181 -1.27 7.21 2.47
C CYS A 181 0.01 7.40 1.64
N ARG A 182 0.13 6.66 0.56
CA ARG A 182 1.28 6.70 -0.37
C ARG A 182 0.99 7.67 -1.49
N THR A 183 1.59 8.84 -1.43
CA THR A 183 1.31 9.93 -2.38
C THR A 183 1.70 9.62 -3.83
N GLU A 184 2.69 8.75 -4.04
CA GLU A 184 3.11 8.32 -5.37
C GLU A 184 1.98 7.67 -6.19
N HIS A 185 1.06 6.98 -5.55
CA HIS A 185 -0.06 6.33 -6.25
C HIS A 185 -1.05 7.32 -6.86
N MET A 186 -0.98 8.59 -6.47
CA MET A 186 -1.84 9.65 -6.97
C MET A 186 -1.36 10.25 -8.30
N PHE A 187 -0.18 9.88 -8.79
CA PHE A 187 0.45 10.50 -9.96
C PHE A 187 0.32 9.71 -11.26
N PHE A 188 -0.18 8.49 -11.24
CA PHE A 188 -0.15 7.59 -12.40
C PHE A 188 -1.29 7.81 -13.40
N GLU A 189 -2.30 8.60 -13.09
CA GLU A 189 -3.35 8.94 -14.04
C GLU A 189 -2.80 9.83 -15.16
N GLU A 190 -3.33 9.66 -16.37
CA GLU A 190 -2.77 10.24 -17.60
C GLU A 190 -2.56 11.76 -17.54
N ASP A 191 -3.51 12.49 -17.00
CA ASP A 191 -3.44 13.95 -16.88
C ASP A 191 -2.42 14.42 -15.83
N ARG A 192 -2.21 13.63 -14.80
CA ARG A 192 -1.30 13.92 -13.69
C ARG A 192 0.13 13.53 -14.00
N ILE A 193 0.31 12.36 -14.62
CA ILE A 193 1.65 11.84 -14.94
C ILE A 193 2.40 12.75 -15.89
N ALA A 194 1.71 13.41 -16.81
CA ALA A 194 2.32 14.37 -17.73
C ALA A 194 2.99 15.52 -16.99
N ALA A 195 2.31 16.15 -16.04
CA ALA A 195 2.86 17.22 -15.21
C ALA A 195 4.00 16.74 -14.32
N PHE A 196 3.89 15.53 -13.78
CA PHE A 196 4.93 14.93 -12.94
C PHE A 196 6.20 14.65 -13.75
N ARG A 197 6.07 14.16 -14.97
CA ARG A 197 7.19 13.95 -15.90
C ARG A 197 7.85 15.26 -16.30
N GLU A 198 7.09 16.33 -16.48
CA GLU A 198 7.64 17.69 -16.71
C GLU A 198 8.50 18.12 -15.52
N MET A 199 8.05 17.88 -14.31
CA MET A 199 8.80 18.18 -13.09
C MET A 199 10.12 17.42 -13.04
N ILE A 200 10.10 16.11 -13.34
CA ILE A 200 11.28 15.24 -13.33
C ILE A 200 12.32 15.72 -14.35
N CYS A 201 11.88 16.13 -15.54
CA CYS A 201 12.75 16.55 -16.64
C CYS A 201 13.09 18.04 -16.62
N SER A 202 12.80 18.75 -15.53
CA SER A 202 13.15 20.16 -15.37
C SER A 202 14.65 20.35 -15.15
N ASP A 203 15.23 21.37 -15.78
CA ASP A 203 16.65 21.71 -15.66
C ASP A 203 16.92 22.74 -14.55
N THR A 204 15.92 23.56 -14.23
CA THR A 204 16.04 24.64 -13.25
C THR A 204 14.99 24.50 -12.14
N VAL A 205 15.25 25.16 -11.01
CA VAL A 205 14.28 25.23 -9.90
C VAL A 205 12.99 25.88 -10.36
N GLU A 206 13.07 26.93 -11.17
CA GLU A 206 11.90 27.66 -11.68
C GLU A 206 11.03 26.78 -12.59
N GLU A 207 11.62 25.98 -13.47
CA GLU A 207 10.89 25.02 -14.29
C GLU A 207 10.23 23.95 -13.43
N ARG A 208 10.94 23.47 -12.42
CA ARG A 208 10.42 22.45 -11.48
C ARG A 208 9.25 23.00 -10.69
N GLU A 209 9.37 24.19 -10.15
CA GLU A 209 8.30 24.86 -9.42
C GLU A 209 7.07 25.08 -10.29
N ALA A 210 7.25 25.48 -11.55
CA ALA A 210 6.15 25.66 -12.50
C ALA A 210 5.40 24.34 -12.77
N ALA A 211 6.11 23.23 -12.92
CA ALA A 211 5.51 21.91 -13.08
C ALA A 211 4.79 21.46 -11.80
N LEU A 212 5.38 21.71 -10.62
CA LEU A 212 4.78 21.40 -9.34
C LEU A 212 3.49 22.18 -9.07
N GLU A 213 3.40 23.43 -9.53
CA GLU A 213 2.17 24.22 -9.45
C GLU A 213 1.00 23.57 -10.24
N LYS A 214 1.29 22.83 -11.30
CA LYS A 214 0.28 22.08 -12.06
C LYS A 214 -0.19 20.83 -11.29
N ILE A 215 0.69 20.24 -10.47
CA ILE A 215 0.41 19.02 -9.69
C ILE A 215 -0.35 19.37 -8.42
N LEU A 216 -0.07 20.50 -7.80
CA LEU A 216 -0.60 20.87 -6.49
C LEU A 216 -2.13 20.77 -6.39
N PRO A 217 -2.95 21.28 -7.34
CA PRO A 217 -4.40 21.16 -7.25
C PRO A 217 -4.90 19.71 -7.24
N TYR A 218 -4.24 18.82 -7.97
CA TYR A 218 -4.60 17.39 -7.96
C TYR A 218 -4.34 16.74 -6.61
N GLN A 219 -3.15 16.96 -6.06
CA GLN A 219 -2.79 16.45 -4.73
C GLN A 219 -3.70 17.02 -3.63
N GLN A 220 -3.96 18.32 -3.67
CA GLN A 220 -4.85 18.97 -2.72
C GLN A 220 -6.26 18.38 -2.78
N GLY A 221 -6.80 18.17 -3.97
CA GLY A 221 -8.11 17.56 -4.16
C GLY A 221 -8.17 16.13 -3.64
N ASP A 222 -7.13 15.34 -3.86
CA ASP A 222 -7.02 13.98 -3.36
C ASP A 222 -7.02 13.95 -1.83
N PHE A 223 -6.24 14.81 -1.20
CA PHE A 223 -6.18 14.90 0.27
C PHE A 223 -7.50 15.39 0.86
N GLU A 224 -8.17 16.35 0.23
CA GLU A 224 -9.50 16.78 0.66
C GLU A 224 -10.48 15.60 0.67
N ALA A 225 -10.48 14.80 -0.38
CA ALA A 225 -11.34 13.63 -0.48
C ALA A 225 -11.05 12.57 0.58
N LEU A 226 -9.77 12.36 0.93
CA LEU A 226 -9.39 11.46 2.02
C LEU A 226 -9.82 11.99 3.38
N TYR A 227 -9.63 13.26 3.67
CA TYR A 227 -10.09 13.87 4.92
C TYR A 227 -11.61 13.78 5.06
N GLU A 228 -12.36 14.02 3.98
CA GLU A 228 -13.82 13.88 3.98
C GLU A 228 -14.23 12.43 4.27
N ALA A 229 -13.58 11.45 3.64
CA ALA A 229 -13.87 10.03 3.85
C ALA A 229 -13.60 9.58 5.31
N LEU A 230 -12.64 10.16 5.98
CA LEU A 230 -12.26 9.81 7.35
C LEU A 230 -12.97 10.63 8.43
N GLU A 231 -13.73 11.66 8.06
CA GLU A 231 -14.56 12.46 8.97
C GLU A 231 -13.85 12.95 10.24
N GLY A 232 -12.63 13.47 10.08
CA GLY A 232 -11.83 13.99 11.17
C GLY A 232 -10.95 12.98 11.90
N ASN A 233 -10.99 11.70 11.51
CA ASN A 233 -10.04 10.71 12.01
C ASN A 233 -8.63 10.99 11.46
N PRO A 234 -7.57 10.55 12.17
CA PRO A 234 -6.19 10.81 11.75
C PRO A 234 -5.87 10.27 10.35
N VAL A 235 -5.10 11.05 9.58
CA VAL A 235 -4.59 10.63 8.27
C VAL A 235 -3.09 10.90 8.24
N THR A 236 -2.30 9.83 8.16
CA THR A 236 -0.84 9.91 8.00
C THR A 236 -0.51 9.90 6.51
N ILE A 237 0.08 10.98 6.03
CA ILE A 237 0.44 11.17 4.62
C ILE A 237 1.95 11.05 4.49
N ARG A 238 2.40 10.04 3.76
CA ARG A 238 3.80 9.85 3.45
C ARG A 238 4.17 10.65 2.20
N PHE A 239 5.21 11.46 2.31
CA PHE A 239 5.75 12.18 1.18
C PHE A 239 6.35 11.23 0.14
N LEU A 240 6.58 11.75 -1.06
CA LEU A 240 7.05 10.99 -2.21
C LEU A 240 8.22 10.08 -1.85
N ASP A 241 8.07 8.79 -2.10
CA ASP A 241 9.04 7.77 -1.72
C ASP A 241 9.81 7.13 -2.88
N PRO A 242 9.20 6.69 -4.00
CA PRO A 242 9.93 6.02 -5.06
C PRO A 242 10.92 6.91 -5.80
N PRO A 243 11.98 6.30 -6.38
CA PRO A 243 12.89 7.05 -7.23
C PRO A 243 12.18 7.59 -8.48
N LEU A 244 12.67 8.71 -8.99
CA LEU A 244 12.02 9.41 -10.11
C LEU A 244 11.99 8.60 -11.41
N HIS A 245 12.90 7.66 -11.61
CA HIS A 245 12.91 6.82 -12.82
C HIS A 245 11.64 5.96 -12.97
N GLU A 246 10.93 5.68 -11.88
CA GLU A 246 9.68 4.89 -11.95
C GLU A 246 8.54 5.61 -12.67
N PHE A 247 8.63 6.93 -12.80
CA PHE A 247 7.58 7.77 -13.39
C PHE A 247 7.87 8.19 -14.83
N VAL A 248 9.09 7.99 -15.31
CA VAL A 248 9.48 8.43 -16.65
C VAL A 248 8.94 7.49 -17.72
N PRO A 249 8.64 8.05 -18.94
CA PRO A 249 8.12 7.23 -20.01
C PRO A 249 9.18 6.29 -20.58
N THR A 250 8.75 5.10 -21.00
CA THR A 250 9.59 4.13 -21.70
C THR A 250 9.28 4.05 -23.18
N GLU A 251 8.03 4.37 -23.57
CA GLU A 251 7.57 4.32 -24.94
C GLU A 251 8.00 5.56 -25.73
N GLU A 252 8.46 5.36 -26.97
CA GLU A 252 8.94 6.43 -27.83
C GLU A 252 7.90 7.55 -28.05
N ALA A 253 6.62 7.20 -28.23
CA ALA A 253 5.54 8.15 -28.40
C ALA A 253 5.35 9.07 -27.19
N ASP A 254 5.47 8.53 -25.98
CA ASP A 254 5.35 9.28 -24.73
C ASP A 254 6.56 10.19 -24.53
N ILE A 255 7.75 9.73 -24.91
CA ILE A 255 8.98 10.52 -24.86
C ILE A 255 8.88 11.72 -25.82
N GLU A 256 8.34 11.52 -27.04
CA GLU A 256 8.11 12.58 -28.01
C GLU A 256 7.10 13.62 -27.50
N LYS A 257 6.00 13.17 -26.87
CA LYS A 257 5.02 14.04 -26.24
C LYS A 257 5.65 14.92 -25.16
N LEU A 258 6.46 14.33 -24.31
CA LEU A 258 7.14 15.03 -23.22
C LEU A 258 8.14 16.05 -23.77
N ALA A 259 8.91 15.67 -24.77
CA ALA A 259 9.86 16.56 -25.44
C ALA A 259 9.15 17.79 -26.04
N ASN A 260 8.05 17.56 -26.75
CA ASN A 260 7.24 18.64 -27.33
C ASN A 260 6.65 19.57 -26.27
N ALA A 261 6.12 19.00 -25.18
CA ALA A 261 5.54 19.77 -24.08
C ALA A 261 6.56 20.68 -23.39
N GLN A 262 7.82 20.25 -23.29
CA GLN A 262 8.89 21.02 -22.66
C GLN A 262 9.74 21.85 -23.61
N GLY A 263 9.51 21.79 -24.93
CA GLY A 263 10.33 22.43 -25.91
C GLY A 263 11.77 21.93 -25.95
N LYS A 264 11.98 20.67 -25.60
CA LYS A 264 13.29 19.97 -25.58
C LYS A 264 13.34 18.95 -26.71
N SER A 265 14.56 18.56 -27.12
CA SER A 265 14.72 17.46 -28.08
C SER A 265 14.43 16.11 -27.44
N VAL A 266 14.01 15.16 -28.27
CA VAL A 266 13.81 13.76 -27.85
C VAL A 266 15.11 13.19 -27.28
N GLU A 267 16.25 13.50 -27.87
CA GLU A 267 17.57 13.07 -27.38
C GLU A 267 17.86 13.62 -25.97
N THR A 268 17.54 14.88 -25.70
CA THR A 268 17.69 15.49 -24.38
C THR A 268 16.85 14.76 -23.34
N ILE A 269 15.60 14.46 -23.65
CA ILE A 269 14.70 13.72 -22.75
C ILE A 269 15.24 12.31 -22.51
N LYS A 270 15.68 11.60 -23.54
CA LYS A 270 16.30 10.26 -23.39
C LYS A 270 17.54 10.28 -22.52
N ASN A 271 18.36 11.31 -22.63
CA ASN A 271 19.55 11.47 -21.80
C ASN A 271 19.18 11.72 -20.32
N ILE A 272 18.16 12.52 -20.06
CA ILE A 272 17.64 12.74 -18.70
C ILE A 272 17.15 11.42 -18.11
N ILE A 273 16.33 10.66 -18.85
CA ILE A 273 15.82 9.36 -18.43
C ILE A 273 16.96 8.39 -18.13
N ALA A 274 17.95 8.30 -18.99
CA ALA A 274 19.12 7.46 -18.79
C ALA A 274 19.91 7.86 -17.54
N SER A 275 20.03 9.15 -17.25
CA SER A 275 20.72 9.65 -16.05
C SER A 275 20.01 9.29 -14.73
N LEU A 276 18.70 9.01 -14.79
CA LEU A 276 17.90 8.64 -13.63
C LEU A 276 17.95 7.13 -13.32
N HIS A 277 18.49 6.34 -14.25
CA HIS A 277 18.59 4.89 -14.04
C HIS A 277 19.48 4.56 -12.86
N GLU A 278 19.00 3.71 -11.97
CA GLU A 278 19.71 3.28 -10.78
C GLU A 278 19.94 1.76 -10.81
N PHE A 279 21.15 1.31 -10.42
CA PHE A 279 21.47 -0.11 -10.33
C PHE A 279 20.72 -0.80 -9.20
N ASN A 280 20.49 -0.09 -8.11
CA ASN A 280 19.74 -0.58 -6.96
C ASN A 280 18.75 0.50 -6.48
N PRO A 281 17.55 0.57 -7.08
CA PRO A 281 16.56 1.59 -6.75
C PRO A 281 16.14 1.62 -5.29
N MET A 282 16.13 0.46 -4.60
CA MET A 282 15.76 0.37 -3.20
C MET A 282 16.71 1.17 -2.30
N MET A 283 17.99 1.25 -2.66
CA MET A 283 19.03 1.95 -1.91
C MET A 283 19.48 3.27 -2.57
N GLY A 284 18.73 3.75 -3.55
CA GLY A 284 19.11 4.88 -4.37
C GLY A 284 18.51 6.22 -3.95
N HIS A 285 18.31 7.07 -4.96
CA HIS A 285 17.81 8.42 -4.82
C HIS A 285 16.28 8.42 -4.71
N ARG A 286 15.78 8.21 -3.52
CA ARG A 286 14.35 8.14 -3.20
C ARG A 286 14.06 8.67 -1.78
N GLY A 287 12.77 8.77 -1.45
CA GLY A 287 12.32 9.17 -0.12
C GLY A 287 12.82 10.55 0.30
N CYS A 288 13.29 10.68 1.53
CA CYS A 288 13.80 11.95 2.05
C CYS A 288 15.00 12.48 1.25
N ARG A 289 15.73 11.61 0.55
CA ARG A 289 16.86 12.01 -0.29
C ARG A 289 16.40 12.89 -1.45
N LEU A 290 15.21 12.62 -2.02
CA LEU A 290 14.57 13.49 -3.00
C LEU A 290 14.18 14.83 -2.40
N ALA A 291 13.63 14.82 -1.18
CA ALA A 291 13.24 16.04 -0.48
C ALA A 291 14.44 16.91 -0.08
N VAL A 292 15.60 16.32 0.13
CA VAL A 292 16.86 17.06 0.36
C VAL A 292 17.40 17.66 -0.92
N THR A 293 17.41 16.87 -2.00
CA THR A 293 17.93 17.30 -3.31
C THR A 293 16.98 18.29 -4.01
N TYR A 294 15.68 18.06 -3.90
CA TYR A 294 14.62 18.85 -4.52
C TYR A 294 13.57 19.28 -3.46
N PRO A 295 13.94 20.22 -2.56
CA PRO A 295 13.03 20.62 -1.45
C PRO A 295 11.71 21.23 -1.94
N GLU A 296 11.63 21.68 -3.20
CA GLU A 296 10.42 22.18 -3.83
C GLU A 296 9.30 21.13 -3.83
N ILE A 297 9.64 19.86 -3.97
CA ILE A 297 8.67 18.75 -3.94
C ILE A 297 8.01 18.67 -2.56
N ALA A 298 8.81 18.69 -1.49
CA ALA A 298 8.30 18.68 -0.12
C ALA A 298 7.46 19.92 0.18
N LYS A 299 7.87 21.06 -0.34
CA LYS A 299 7.13 22.32 -0.21
C LYS A 299 5.75 22.23 -0.88
N MET A 300 5.69 21.71 -2.10
CA MET A 300 4.43 21.51 -2.82
C MET A 300 3.51 20.54 -2.07
N GLN A 301 4.02 19.39 -1.64
CA GLN A 301 3.22 18.41 -0.92
C GLN A 301 2.70 18.96 0.41
N THR A 302 3.51 19.73 1.13
CA THR A 302 3.08 20.40 2.35
C THR A 302 1.93 21.39 2.10
N LYS A 303 2.04 22.21 1.05
CA LYS A 303 0.97 23.12 0.66
C LYS A 303 -0.33 22.36 0.37
N ALA A 304 -0.24 21.28 -0.39
CA ALA A 304 -1.41 20.46 -0.74
C ALA A 304 -2.08 19.88 0.50
N VAL A 305 -1.31 19.30 1.43
CA VAL A 305 -1.82 18.73 2.68
C VAL A 305 -2.49 19.80 3.54
N ILE A 306 -1.82 20.89 3.80
CA ILE A 306 -2.30 21.93 4.73
C ILE A 306 -3.52 22.64 4.14
N ARG A 307 -3.51 23.00 2.86
CA ARG A 307 -4.66 23.63 2.20
C ARG A 307 -5.88 22.71 2.20
N ALA A 308 -5.67 21.41 1.94
CA ALA A 308 -6.74 20.42 2.00
C ALA A 308 -7.34 20.33 3.40
N ALA A 309 -6.51 20.23 4.43
CA ALA A 309 -6.94 20.16 5.81
C ALA A 309 -7.71 21.43 6.23
N ILE A 310 -7.25 22.60 5.86
CA ILE A 310 -7.93 23.87 6.14
C ILE A 310 -9.31 23.90 5.49
N ASN A 311 -9.40 23.52 4.21
CA ASN A 311 -10.65 23.53 3.46
C ASN A 311 -11.69 22.58 4.06
N VAL A 312 -11.28 21.36 4.43
CA VAL A 312 -12.18 20.38 5.03
C VAL A 312 -12.58 20.80 6.46
N GLN A 313 -11.66 21.33 7.25
CA GLN A 313 -11.96 21.84 8.59
C GLN A 313 -12.99 23.00 8.55
N LYS A 314 -12.90 23.87 7.57
CA LYS A 314 -13.88 24.96 7.38
C LYS A 314 -15.28 24.46 7.04
N LYS A 315 -15.38 23.34 6.31
CA LYS A 315 -16.68 22.73 5.97
C LYS A 315 -17.31 21.98 7.14
N HIS A 316 -16.49 21.49 8.08
CA HIS A 316 -16.92 20.60 9.15
C HIS A 316 -16.35 21.10 10.50
N ALA A 317 -17.05 22.07 11.09
CA ALA A 317 -16.61 22.70 12.34
C ALA A 317 -16.58 21.74 13.55
N ASP A 318 -17.35 20.67 13.50
CA ASP A 318 -17.42 19.61 14.53
C ASP A 318 -16.32 18.56 14.42
N TRP A 319 -15.56 18.56 13.33
CA TRP A 319 -14.41 17.68 13.17
C TRP A 319 -13.11 18.35 13.67
N THR A 320 -12.13 17.51 14.02
CA THR A 320 -10.76 17.95 14.27
C THR A 320 -9.88 17.35 13.19
N VAL A 321 -9.52 18.14 12.18
CA VAL A 321 -8.64 17.71 11.11
C VAL A 321 -7.20 18.07 11.49
N LYS A 322 -6.39 17.06 11.80
CA LYS A 322 -5.01 17.20 12.17
C LYS A 322 -4.10 16.42 11.24
N PRO A 323 -3.42 17.07 10.29
CA PRO A 323 -2.49 16.40 9.40
C PRO A 323 -1.33 15.74 10.15
N GLU A 324 -1.00 14.51 9.75
CA GLU A 324 0.21 13.82 10.17
C GLU A 324 1.09 13.62 8.93
N ILE A 325 2.18 14.38 8.84
CA ILE A 325 3.10 14.33 7.70
C ILE A 325 4.26 13.42 8.03
N MET A 326 4.49 12.41 7.20
CA MET A 326 5.50 11.39 7.41
C MET A 326 6.61 11.46 6.36
N ILE A 327 7.83 11.61 6.82
CA ILE A 327 9.02 11.67 5.97
C ILE A 327 9.61 10.27 5.86
N PRO A 328 9.69 9.68 4.64
CA PRO A 328 10.19 8.33 4.46
C PRO A 328 11.71 8.27 4.38
N LEU A 329 12.27 7.09 4.64
CA LEU A 329 13.66 6.69 4.37
C LEU A 329 14.73 7.44 5.17
N VAL A 330 14.38 8.06 6.27
CA VAL A 330 15.33 8.77 7.13
C VAL A 330 16.31 7.78 7.78
N CYS A 331 17.61 8.06 7.72
CA CYS A 331 18.64 7.31 8.42
C CYS A 331 19.50 8.17 9.35
N GLU A 332 19.45 9.48 9.18
CA GLU A 332 20.24 10.47 9.94
C GLU A 332 19.29 11.58 10.39
N VAL A 333 19.38 11.99 11.67
CA VAL A 333 18.51 13.04 12.21
C VAL A 333 18.59 14.35 11.43
N LYS A 334 19.74 14.66 10.86
CA LYS A 334 19.92 15.89 10.06
C LYS A 334 19.12 15.88 8.75
N GLU A 335 18.86 14.72 8.18
CA GLU A 335 17.93 14.59 7.04
C GLU A 335 16.53 15.02 7.46
N LEU A 336 16.04 14.48 8.56
CA LEU A 336 14.72 14.82 9.08
C LEU A 336 14.62 16.30 9.45
N LYS A 337 15.63 16.83 10.11
CA LYS A 337 15.71 18.23 10.49
C LYS A 337 15.65 19.16 9.28
N PHE A 338 16.38 18.82 8.22
CA PHE A 338 16.38 19.59 6.97
C PHE A 338 15.00 19.62 6.31
N VAL A 339 14.39 18.44 6.12
CA VAL A 339 13.08 18.32 5.47
C VAL A 339 11.97 18.93 6.35
N LYS A 340 12.02 18.67 7.64
CA LYS A 340 11.06 19.24 8.62
C LYS A 340 11.07 20.77 8.59
N LYS A 341 12.23 21.38 8.46
CA LYS A 341 12.34 22.84 8.36
C LYS A 341 11.52 23.35 7.15
N VAL A 342 11.66 22.74 6.00
CA VAL A 342 10.89 23.08 4.79
C VAL A 342 9.39 22.90 5.05
N VAL A 343 9.01 21.78 5.64
CA VAL A 343 7.61 21.46 5.95
C VAL A 343 7.00 22.47 6.91
N VAL A 344 7.67 22.74 8.03
CA VAL A 344 7.18 23.65 9.09
C VAL A 344 7.07 25.09 8.56
N GLU A 345 8.08 25.58 7.88
CA GLU A 345 8.05 26.93 7.30
C GLU A 345 6.89 27.10 6.30
N THR A 346 6.67 26.08 5.47
CA THR A 346 5.59 26.08 4.48
C THR A 346 4.21 25.97 5.14
N ALA A 347 4.06 25.03 6.07
CA ALA A 347 2.81 24.80 6.78
C ALA A 347 2.39 26.03 7.60
N ASP A 348 3.32 26.59 8.36
CA ASP A 348 3.05 27.77 9.19
C ASP A 348 2.68 28.99 8.35
N ALA A 349 3.33 29.19 7.19
CA ALA A 349 2.98 30.26 6.26
C ALA A 349 1.57 30.09 5.67
N GLU A 350 1.19 28.89 5.29
CA GLU A 350 -0.14 28.59 4.74
C GLU A 350 -1.25 28.75 5.81
N ILE A 351 -0.99 28.34 7.04
CA ILE A 351 -1.93 28.47 8.16
C ILE A 351 -2.12 29.97 8.49
N ALA A 352 -1.03 30.72 8.56
CA ALA A 352 -1.07 32.15 8.83
C ALA A 352 -1.81 32.92 7.73
N ALA A 353 -1.55 32.59 6.46
CA ALA A 353 -2.20 33.23 5.31
C ALA A 353 -3.73 32.96 5.29
N ALA A 354 -4.16 31.80 5.78
CA ALA A 354 -5.58 31.46 5.88
C ALA A 354 -6.26 32.07 7.11
N GLY A 355 -5.51 32.58 8.05
CA GLY A 355 -6.03 33.18 9.29
C GLY A 355 -6.77 32.21 10.20
N VAL A 356 -6.35 30.93 10.21
CA VAL A 356 -6.96 29.85 10.98
C VAL A 356 -5.97 29.24 11.96
N ASN A 357 -6.50 28.47 12.92
CA ASN A 357 -5.70 27.61 13.77
C ASN A 357 -5.81 26.17 13.25
N LEU A 358 -4.70 25.57 12.90
CA LEU A 358 -4.62 24.17 12.49
C LEU A 358 -3.39 23.55 13.15
N GLU A 359 -3.60 22.49 13.89
CA GLU A 359 -2.50 21.68 14.43
C GLU A 359 -2.10 20.61 13.40
N TYR A 360 -0.81 20.33 13.31
CA TYR A 360 -0.26 19.27 12.49
C TYR A 360 0.94 18.63 13.15
N GLU A 361 1.29 17.44 12.71
CA GLU A 361 2.48 16.73 13.19
C GLU A 361 3.41 16.40 12.03
N VAL A 362 4.71 16.36 12.31
CA VAL A 362 5.74 15.90 11.41
C VAL A 362 6.48 14.75 12.08
N GLY A 363 6.37 13.58 11.50
CA GLY A 363 7.05 12.38 11.99
C GLY A 363 7.81 11.69 10.87
N THR A 364 8.31 10.52 11.16
CA THR A 364 9.12 9.76 10.21
C THR A 364 8.76 8.29 10.19
N MET A 365 8.96 7.67 9.03
CA MET A 365 8.96 6.22 8.92
C MET A 365 10.30 5.69 9.40
N ILE A 366 10.29 4.73 10.32
CA ILE A 366 11.48 3.98 10.73
C ILE A 366 11.52 2.71 9.87
N GLU A 367 12.35 2.70 8.89
CA GLU A 367 12.45 1.62 7.90
C GLU A 367 13.90 1.28 7.51
N ILE A 368 14.85 2.03 8.04
CA ILE A 368 16.30 1.78 7.87
C ILE A 368 16.86 1.36 9.22
N PRO A 369 17.64 0.26 9.29
CA PRO A 369 18.20 -0.23 10.55
C PRO A 369 18.98 0.84 11.33
N ARG A 370 19.75 1.70 10.66
CA ARG A 370 20.46 2.80 11.33
C ARG A 370 19.50 3.75 12.05
N ALA A 371 18.34 4.03 11.46
CA ALA A 371 17.32 4.89 12.09
C ALA A 371 16.81 4.29 13.40
N ALA A 372 16.57 2.98 13.43
CA ALA A 372 16.16 2.27 14.64
C ALA A 372 17.24 2.34 15.72
N LEU A 373 18.52 2.17 15.34
CA LEU A 373 19.66 2.21 16.26
C LEU A 373 19.98 3.62 16.78
N THR A 374 19.54 4.65 16.09
CA THR A 374 19.73 6.07 16.48
C THR A 374 18.41 6.79 16.74
N ALA A 375 17.40 6.04 17.15
CA ALA A 375 16.05 6.57 17.35
C ALA A 375 15.96 7.62 18.46
N ASP A 376 16.87 7.62 19.42
CA ASP A 376 17.02 8.68 20.42
C ASP A 376 17.33 10.04 19.76
N GLU A 377 18.22 10.06 18.78
CA GLU A 377 18.53 11.29 18.04
C GLU A 377 17.34 11.71 17.16
N ILE A 378 16.74 10.78 16.43
CA ILE A 378 15.63 11.06 15.51
C ILE A 378 14.38 11.53 16.28
N ALA A 379 14.13 11.00 17.46
CA ALA A 379 13.00 11.40 18.31
C ALA A 379 13.04 12.86 18.76
N THR A 380 14.22 13.50 18.72
CA THR A 380 14.32 14.95 19.01
C THR A 380 13.60 15.81 17.97
N GLU A 381 13.41 15.28 16.76
CA GLU A 381 12.81 15.99 15.63
C GLU A 381 11.47 15.38 15.14
N ALA A 382 11.05 14.25 15.69
CA ALA A 382 9.85 13.55 15.24
C ALA A 382 8.73 13.63 16.28
N ASP A 383 7.52 13.91 15.81
CA ASP A 383 6.30 13.85 16.62
C ASP A 383 5.76 12.41 16.73
N PHE A 384 6.08 11.57 15.74
CA PHE A 384 5.71 10.16 15.72
C PHE A 384 6.70 9.32 14.93
N PHE A 385 6.69 8.00 15.21
CA PHE A 385 7.35 6.97 14.40
C PHE A 385 6.31 6.04 13.80
N CYS A 386 6.53 5.64 12.56
CA CYS A 386 5.81 4.54 11.93
C CYS A 386 6.82 3.55 11.35
N PHE A 387 6.75 2.30 11.77
CA PHE A 387 7.64 1.27 11.24
C PHE A 387 7.20 0.86 9.84
N GLY A 388 8.03 1.14 8.84
CA GLY A 388 7.90 0.64 7.47
C GLY A 388 8.53 -0.74 7.35
N THR A 389 7.82 -1.76 7.80
CA THR A 389 8.40 -3.09 8.00
C THR A 389 8.74 -3.82 6.71
N ASN A 390 8.20 -3.43 5.57
CA ASN A 390 8.61 -4.01 4.29
C ASN A 390 10.08 -3.67 3.99
N ASP A 391 10.45 -2.38 4.02
CA ASP A 391 11.84 -1.94 3.82
C ASP A 391 12.75 -2.36 4.97
N LEU A 392 12.28 -2.25 6.20
CA LEU A 392 13.05 -2.67 7.37
C LEU A 392 13.41 -4.15 7.30
N THR A 393 12.49 -5.00 6.85
CA THR A 393 12.74 -6.42 6.62
C THR A 393 13.75 -6.65 5.52
N GLN A 394 13.61 -5.99 4.38
CA GLN A 394 14.57 -6.09 3.27
C GLN A 394 15.99 -5.73 3.70
N MET A 395 16.14 -4.63 4.40
CA MET A 395 17.47 -4.16 4.81
C MET A 395 18.06 -4.97 5.97
N THR A 396 17.23 -5.53 6.83
CA THR A 396 17.67 -6.36 7.94
C THR A 396 18.11 -7.74 7.46
N PHE A 397 17.36 -8.36 6.56
CA PHE A 397 17.74 -9.63 5.94
C PHE A 397 18.77 -9.50 4.83
N GLY A 398 18.90 -8.33 4.22
CA GLY A 398 19.87 -8.10 3.14
C GLY A 398 19.45 -8.67 1.79
N PHE A 399 18.15 -8.77 1.52
CA PHE A 399 17.63 -9.14 0.20
C PHE A 399 16.41 -8.32 -0.19
N SER A 400 16.23 -8.18 -1.49
CA SER A 400 15.09 -7.49 -2.07
C SER A 400 13.86 -8.40 -2.11
N ARG A 401 12.69 -7.85 -1.77
CA ARG A 401 11.41 -8.54 -1.91
C ARG A 401 11.16 -9.00 -3.34
N ASP A 402 11.56 -8.18 -4.32
CA ASP A 402 11.35 -8.47 -5.73
C ASP A 402 12.22 -9.62 -6.24
N ASP A 403 13.41 -9.78 -5.68
CA ASP A 403 14.37 -10.82 -6.08
C ASP A 403 14.27 -12.09 -5.23
N ALA A 404 13.69 -12.01 -4.03
CA ALA A 404 13.66 -13.10 -3.06
C ALA A 404 12.91 -14.35 -3.55
N GLY A 405 11.97 -14.20 -4.47
CA GLY A 405 11.23 -15.31 -5.07
C GLY A 405 12.13 -16.36 -5.74
N LYS A 406 13.36 -16.00 -6.11
CA LYS A 406 14.31 -16.90 -6.73
C LYS A 406 14.84 -17.97 -5.77
N PHE A 407 14.83 -17.72 -4.47
CA PHE A 407 15.41 -18.64 -3.47
C PHE A 407 14.50 -18.94 -2.27
N LEU A 408 13.50 -18.13 -1.97
CA LEU A 408 12.67 -18.32 -0.76
C LEU A 408 11.92 -19.65 -0.72
N ASN A 409 11.47 -20.17 -1.88
CA ASN A 409 10.80 -21.47 -1.89
C ASN A 409 11.73 -22.60 -1.40
N ALA A 410 13.02 -22.57 -1.80
CA ALA A 410 14.00 -23.52 -1.29
C ALA A 410 14.22 -23.36 0.22
N TYR A 411 14.15 -22.14 0.73
CA TYR A 411 14.27 -21.87 2.17
C TYR A 411 13.09 -22.43 2.96
N TYR A 412 11.88 -22.41 2.40
CA TYR A 412 10.70 -23.04 3.03
C TYR A 412 10.79 -24.57 2.98
N ASP A 413 11.18 -25.11 1.83
CA ASP A 413 11.30 -26.56 1.63
C ASP A 413 12.37 -27.18 2.57
N THR A 414 13.45 -26.49 2.79
CA THR A 414 14.55 -26.91 3.69
C THR A 414 14.34 -26.47 5.14
N LYS A 415 13.24 -25.77 5.43
CA LYS A 415 12.90 -25.23 6.76
C LYS A 415 13.94 -24.28 7.36
N ILE A 416 14.67 -23.56 6.49
CA ILE A 416 15.51 -22.43 6.92
C ILE A 416 14.61 -21.30 7.39
N PHE A 417 13.55 -21.01 6.64
CA PHE A 417 12.45 -20.14 7.07
C PHE A 417 11.18 -20.96 7.22
N GLU A 418 10.47 -20.74 8.33
CA GLU A 418 9.15 -21.34 8.53
C GLU A 418 8.05 -20.54 7.83
N ASN A 419 8.22 -19.23 7.73
CA ASN A 419 7.24 -18.30 7.16
C ASN A 419 7.92 -17.29 6.24
N ASP A 420 7.12 -16.71 5.36
CA ASP A 420 7.52 -15.56 4.58
C ASP A 420 7.73 -14.35 5.50
N PRO A 421 8.96 -13.81 5.59
CA PRO A 421 9.26 -12.67 6.46
C PRO A 421 8.55 -11.37 6.07
N PHE A 422 7.98 -11.31 4.85
CA PHE A 422 7.15 -10.20 4.41
C PHE A 422 5.68 -10.34 4.78
N ALA A 423 5.22 -11.56 5.05
CA ALA A 423 3.86 -11.83 5.51
C ALA A 423 3.74 -11.87 7.03
N LYS A 424 4.70 -12.48 7.70
CA LYS A 424 4.80 -12.53 9.17
C LYS A 424 6.06 -11.83 9.63
N LEU A 425 5.91 -10.92 10.57
CA LEU A 425 7.03 -10.14 11.11
C LEU A 425 8.09 -11.05 11.72
N ASP A 426 9.34 -10.84 11.32
CA ASP A 426 10.51 -11.40 11.97
C ASP A 426 10.70 -10.74 13.35
N GLN A 427 10.29 -11.44 14.39
CA GLN A 427 10.36 -10.92 15.75
C GLN A 427 11.78 -10.95 16.32
N ASN A 428 12.67 -11.79 15.77
CA ASN A 428 14.02 -11.98 16.28
C ASN A 428 15.00 -10.89 15.81
N GLY A 429 14.93 -10.49 14.55
CA GLY A 429 15.81 -9.47 13.96
C GLY A 429 15.11 -8.12 13.82
N VAL A 430 14.10 -8.05 12.96
CA VAL A 430 13.34 -6.82 12.73
C VAL A 430 12.65 -6.36 14.01
N GLY A 431 12.08 -7.29 14.76
CA GLY A 431 11.42 -7.01 16.04
C GLY A 431 12.36 -6.40 17.08
N LYS A 432 13.61 -6.85 17.14
CA LYS A 432 14.62 -6.24 18.03
C LYS A 432 14.94 -4.80 17.65
N LEU A 433 14.98 -4.50 16.36
CA LEU A 433 15.17 -3.12 15.90
C LEU A 433 13.98 -2.25 16.27
N MET A 434 12.76 -2.76 16.16
CA MET A 434 11.56 -2.06 16.58
C MET A 434 11.56 -1.78 18.09
N GLU A 435 11.86 -2.76 18.92
CA GLU A 435 11.99 -2.59 20.37
C GLU A 435 13.08 -1.58 20.73
N THR A 436 14.21 -1.63 20.05
CA THR A 436 15.32 -0.69 20.26
C THR A 436 14.88 0.74 19.95
N ALA A 437 14.18 0.94 18.82
CA ALA A 437 13.68 2.26 18.45
C ALA A 437 12.71 2.83 19.48
N ILE A 438 11.82 2.02 20.03
CA ILE A 438 10.88 2.45 21.08
C ILE A 438 11.61 2.78 22.36
N LYS A 439 12.53 1.92 22.81
CA LYS A 439 13.31 2.14 24.05
C LYS A 439 14.19 3.37 23.98
N LEU A 440 14.71 3.70 22.81
CA LEU A 440 15.54 4.90 22.61
C LEU A 440 14.71 6.17 22.40
N GLY A 441 13.60 6.06 21.69
CA GLY A 441 12.80 7.22 21.27
C GLY A 441 11.85 7.75 22.33
N LYS A 442 11.12 6.90 23.00
CA LYS A 442 10.10 7.31 24.00
C LYS A 442 10.65 8.12 25.19
N PRO A 443 11.81 7.78 25.77
CA PRO A 443 12.39 8.61 26.84
C PRO A 443 12.77 10.02 26.39
N VAL A 444 13.17 10.19 25.14
CA VAL A 444 13.53 11.49 24.56
C VAL A 444 12.28 12.32 24.25
N ASN A 445 11.25 11.69 23.71
CA ASN A 445 9.97 12.32 23.43
C ASN A 445 8.82 11.47 24.00
N PRO A 446 8.38 11.73 25.25
CA PRO A 446 7.30 10.96 25.86
C PRO A 446 5.95 11.05 25.13
N LYS A 447 5.76 12.06 24.31
CA LYS A 447 4.55 12.24 23.49
C LYS A 447 4.59 11.48 22.16
N LEU A 448 5.73 10.85 21.86
CA LEU A 448 5.92 10.10 20.62
C LEU A 448 4.89 8.97 20.51
N HIS A 449 4.03 9.02 19.51
CA HIS A 449 3.20 7.86 19.19
C HIS A 449 3.88 7.01 18.12
N VAL A 450 3.64 5.71 18.19
CA VAL A 450 4.35 4.71 17.39
C VAL A 450 3.37 3.74 16.75
N GLY A 451 3.48 3.54 15.47
CA GLY A 451 2.66 2.60 14.72
C GLY A 451 3.46 1.75 13.74
N ILE A 452 2.77 0.87 13.06
CA ILE A 452 3.30 0.02 11.99
C ILE A 452 2.38 0.09 10.77
N CYS A 453 2.94 0.13 9.58
CA CYS A 453 2.17 0.24 8.34
C CYS A 453 2.55 -0.76 7.24
N GLY A 454 3.51 -1.64 7.46
CA GLY A 454 3.83 -2.72 6.54
C GLY A 454 2.69 -3.74 6.44
N GLU A 455 2.80 -4.72 5.55
CA GLU A 455 1.80 -5.79 5.41
C GLU A 455 1.59 -6.58 6.71
N HIS A 456 2.56 -6.57 7.59
CA HIS A 456 2.52 -7.19 8.90
C HIS A 456 1.40 -6.65 9.80
N GLY A 457 0.95 -5.43 9.60
CA GLY A 457 -0.13 -4.81 10.38
C GLY A 457 -1.47 -5.53 10.34
N GLY A 458 -1.66 -6.43 9.38
CA GLY A 458 -2.85 -7.28 9.26
C GLY A 458 -2.62 -8.74 9.67
N ASP A 459 -1.41 -9.12 10.02
CA ASP A 459 -1.08 -10.49 10.46
C ASP A 459 -1.28 -10.65 11.97
N PRO A 460 -2.10 -11.62 12.44
CA PRO A 460 -2.39 -11.77 13.86
C PRO A 460 -1.18 -11.90 14.78
N SER A 461 -0.18 -12.70 14.40
CA SER A 461 1.04 -12.87 15.21
C SER A 461 1.87 -11.59 15.31
N SER A 462 1.91 -10.84 14.23
CA SER A 462 2.60 -9.54 14.17
C SER A 462 1.87 -8.48 15.00
N VAL A 463 0.53 -8.47 14.96
CA VAL A 463 -0.30 -7.57 15.77
C VAL A 463 -0.09 -7.86 17.26
N GLU A 464 -0.05 -9.12 17.66
CA GLU A 464 0.25 -9.51 19.06
C GLU A 464 1.63 -9.00 19.49
N PHE A 465 2.63 -9.17 18.66
CA PHE A 465 3.97 -8.64 18.93
C PHE A 465 3.96 -7.12 19.08
N CYS A 466 3.27 -6.39 18.20
CA CYS A 466 3.12 -4.94 18.29
C CYS A 466 2.47 -4.51 19.61
N HIS A 467 1.46 -5.25 20.06
CA HIS A 467 0.85 -5.02 21.37
C HIS A 467 1.87 -5.20 22.50
N LYS A 468 2.64 -6.28 22.47
CA LYS A 468 3.65 -6.60 23.51
C LYS A 468 4.73 -5.55 23.64
N ILE A 469 5.20 -4.99 22.53
CA ILE A 469 6.27 -3.99 22.54
C ILE A 469 5.76 -2.55 22.74
N GLY A 470 4.44 -2.37 22.87
CA GLY A 470 3.85 -1.08 23.23
C GLY A 470 3.59 -0.12 22.08
N LEU A 471 3.29 -0.60 20.88
CA LEU A 471 2.80 0.26 19.82
C LEU A 471 1.45 0.87 20.18
N ASP A 472 1.16 2.02 19.59
CA ASP A 472 -0.12 2.73 19.76
C ASP A 472 -1.16 2.28 18.74
N TYR A 473 -0.73 1.94 17.53
CA TYR A 473 -1.63 1.46 16.48
C TYR A 473 -0.92 0.50 15.50
N VAL A 474 -1.74 -0.30 14.83
CA VAL A 474 -1.37 -1.04 13.62
C VAL A 474 -2.15 -0.50 12.43
N SER A 475 -1.58 -0.56 11.24
CA SER A 475 -2.21 -0.10 10.00
C SER A 475 -2.11 -1.19 8.94
N CYS A 476 -3.21 -1.51 8.30
CA CYS A 476 -3.31 -2.62 7.35
C CYS A 476 -4.22 -2.29 6.17
N SER A 477 -4.23 -3.15 5.17
CA SER A 477 -5.16 -3.01 4.04
C SER A 477 -6.62 -3.02 4.53
N PRO A 478 -7.56 -2.37 3.83
CA PRO A 478 -8.94 -2.22 4.29
C PRO A 478 -9.62 -3.51 4.74
N PHE A 479 -9.48 -4.58 3.96
CA PHE A 479 -10.15 -5.85 4.25
C PHE A 479 -9.55 -6.63 5.42
N ARG A 480 -8.36 -6.26 5.88
CA ARG A 480 -7.72 -6.85 7.05
C ARG A 480 -8.07 -6.15 8.36
N VAL A 481 -8.75 -5.02 8.30
CA VAL A 481 -9.12 -4.25 9.50
C VAL A 481 -9.88 -5.08 10.53
N PRO A 482 -10.90 -5.89 10.19
CA PRO A 482 -11.57 -6.74 11.17
C PRO A 482 -10.64 -7.78 11.83
N ILE A 483 -9.75 -8.39 11.05
CA ILE A 483 -8.77 -9.36 11.55
C ILE A 483 -7.82 -8.70 12.54
N ALA A 484 -7.32 -7.51 12.20
CA ALA A 484 -6.43 -6.75 13.07
C ALA A 484 -7.11 -6.32 14.38
N ARG A 485 -8.37 -5.91 14.32
CA ARG A 485 -9.17 -5.56 15.50
C ARG A 485 -9.32 -6.77 16.44
N LEU A 486 -9.64 -7.94 15.89
CA LEU A 486 -9.77 -9.16 16.66
C LEU A 486 -8.43 -9.60 17.25
N ALA A 487 -7.37 -9.60 16.46
CA ALA A 487 -6.02 -9.96 16.92
C ALA A 487 -5.53 -9.01 18.03
N ALA A 488 -5.80 -7.73 17.91
CA ALA A 488 -5.46 -6.73 18.94
C ALA A 488 -6.20 -7.01 20.26
N ALA A 489 -7.47 -7.39 20.20
CA ALA A 489 -8.26 -7.76 21.36
C ALA A 489 -7.71 -9.04 22.02
N GLN A 490 -7.42 -10.06 21.24
CA GLN A 490 -6.82 -11.31 21.72
C GLN A 490 -5.48 -11.06 22.40
N ALA A 491 -4.65 -10.21 21.82
CA ALA A 491 -3.37 -9.82 22.42
C ALA A 491 -3.55 -9.14 23.77
N ALA A 492 -4.50 -8.21 23.88
CA ALA A 492 -4.79 -7.50 25.12
C ALA A 492 -5.31 -8.45 26.21
N ILE A 493 -6.11 -9.42 25.86
CA ILE A 493 -6.66 -10.42 26.82
C ILE A 493 -5.56 -11.38 27.29
N SER A 494 -4.73 -11.87 26.35
CA SER A 494 -3.70 -12.88 26.65
C SER A 494 -2.48 -12.33 27.40
N ASN A 495 -2.28 -11.03 27.37
CA ASN A 495 -1.12 -10.36 27.97
C ASN A 495 -1.52 -9.40 29.12
N LYS A 496 -2.57 -9.76 29.88
CA LYS A 496 -2.98 -9.05 31.09
C LYS A 496 -2.05 -9.35 32.26
#